data_0dcc2e3203f4e81d15aed925a1b03224
#
_entry.id   0dcc2e3203f4e81d15aed925a1b03224
#
_cell.length_a   1.000
_cell.length_b   1.000
_cell.length_c   1.000
_cell.angle_alpha   90.00
_cell.angle_beta   90.00
_cell.angle_gamma   90.00
#
_symmetry.space_group_name_H-M   'P 1'
#
loop_
_entity.id
_entity.type
_entity.pdbx_description
1 polymer ?
#
loop_
_entity_poly.entity_id
_entity_poly.type
_entity_poly.pdbx_seq_one_letter_code
_entity_poly.pdbx_strand_id
1 'polypeptide(L)'
;MKKEINETKDTDSKELQILDEKGNLNDNKEEEDHGPIMLSRSVRFLLFLIIVSTELFMNNSSGLLSSSSVAIKNQFKIGDKDFGLLGTSQGIGRVVGNLLYIYFNNKISAKIILAFSLIVKGLLAIIFKFSNNFNILIFVRGIVAIFRMPPSIYCGVWIDQFGIQKYKTVQMSTIPMVQTAGKMLGYLYHMIVGEENWSNGFVIQGSFLILLGVLVICFPNIYFSQKIKSKEKTEENKDDTSEYEYIERNKDVKDTKKKSKLTQFFHDVYELVSNPIWSLSMTGRALLFGITTTIHFWVSDYMKNVILIKDKKEVFMIYTVITILGPLGGVICNSLVNPLIGGYEKKKASYAAILLHITEVLCGMSMAFLRNKISFLVLTLFYFLFDSSVIGIINGINISSVRPEIKATGFSIANLVTHALCSGPGPYLYGVVNDKYKDRFMGAGMLCMMFICALACPIFIIMTIIRNRILNAKEKEKAEKLINKDNEEGKN
;
A
#
# COMPACT_ATOMS: atom_id res chain seq x y z
N MET A 1 18.22 -41.23 56.94
CA MET A 1 18.22 -41.31 55.46
C MET A 1 16.83 -41.24 54.79
N LYS A 2 15.71 -41.54 55.46
CA LYS A 2 14.35 -41.36 54.89
C LYS A 2 13.67 -40.04 55.30
N LYS A 3 14.23 -39.25 56.23
CA LYS A 3 13.71 -37.95 56.66
C LYS A 3 14.31 -36.79 55.87
N GLU A 4 15.56 -36.91 55.39
CA GLU A 4 16.22 -35.85 54.59
C GLU A 4 15.74 -35.80 53.13
N ILE A 5 15.19 -36.90 52.58
CA ILE A 5 14.68 -36.95 51.21
C ILE A 5 13.29 -36.28 51.08
N ASN A 6 12.53 -36.17 52.17
CA ASN A 6 11.20 -35.48 52.15
C ASN A 6 11.31 -33.96 52.34
N GLU A 7 12.32 -33.44 53.01
CA GLU A 7 12.50 -32.00 53.18
C GLU A 7 13.02 -31.31 51.92
N THR A 8 13.86 -32.00 51.10
CA THR A 8 14.30 -31.45 49.81
C THR A 8 13.19 -31.42 48.73
N LYS A 9 12.23 -32.36 48.77
CA LYS A 9 11.11 -32.36 47.83
C LYS A 9 10.05 -31.26 48.15
N ASP A 10 9.92 -30.88 49.42
CA ASP A 10 8.97 -29.84 49.84
C ASP A 10 9.51 -28.41 49.58
N THR A 11 10.85 -28.23 49.55
CA THR A 11 11.49 -26.96 49.19
C THR A 11 11.45 -26.73 47.69
N ASP A 12 11.72 -27.73 46.86
CA ASP A 12 11.65 -27.62 45.40
C ASP A 12 10.21 -27.39 44.87
N SER A 13 9.20 -27.99 45.55
CA SER A 13 7.80 -27.75 45.19
C SER A 13 7.30 -26.37 45.60
N LYS A 14 7.83 -25.78 46.68
CA LYS A 14 7.53 -24.41 47.08
C LYS A 14 8.26 -23.38 46.23
N GLU A 15 9.50 -23.62 45.80
CA GLU A 15 10.19 -22.73 44.85
C GLU A 15 9.54 -22.76 43.47
N LEU A 16 9.07 -23.91 42.98
CA LEU A 16 8.32 -24.03 41.73
C LEU A 16 6.95 -23.28 41.80
N GLN A 17 6.24 -23.35 42.94
CA GLN A 17 5.00 -22.61 43.11
C GLN A 17 5.23 -21.08 43.20
N ILE A 18 6.33 -20.64 43.84
CA ILE A 18 6.69 -19.21 43.91
C ILE A 18 7.16 -18.68 42.55
N LEU A 19 7.78 -19.53 41.70
CA LEU A 19 8.14 -19.18 40.33
C LEU A 19 6.90 -19.12 39.40
N ASP A 20 5.92 -20.02 39.59
CA ASP A 20 4.64 -19.96 38.86
C ASP A 20 3.77 -18.78 39.30
N GLU A 21 3.71 -18.46 40.59
CA GLU A 21 3.00 -17.24 41.05
C GLU A 21 3.69 -15.95 40.61
N LYS A 22 5.03 -15.88 40.55
CA LYS A 22 5.75 -14.73 39.98
C LYS A 22 5.65 -14.66 38.44
N GLY A 23 5.53 -15.79 37.76
CA GLY A 23 5.27 -15.86 36.31
C GLY A 23 3.86 -15.36 35.99
N ASN A 24 2.85 -15.78 36.73
CA ASN A 24 1.45 -15.33 36.54
C ASN A 24 1.19 -13.90 37.02
N LEU A 25 1.99 -13.33 37.94
CA LEU A 25 1.90 -11.93 38.34
C LEU A 25 2.56 -10.97 37.35
N ASN A 26 3.49 -11.45 36.50
CA ASN A 26 4.09 -10.64 35.45
C ASN A 26 3.29 -10.62 34.12
N ASP A 27 2.43 -11.62 33.87
CA ASP A 27 1.58 -11.63 32.66
C ASP A 27 0.38 -10.68 32.75
N ASN A 28 0.08 -10.13 33.94
CA ASN A 28 -0.97 -9.11 34.14
C ASN A 28 -0.45 -7.68 34.29
N LYS A 29 0.84 -7.41 34.15
CA LYS A 29 1.27 -6.07 33.76
C LYS A 29 0.85 -5.89 32.33
N GLU A 30 -0.32 -5.26 32.11
CA GLU A 30 -0.61 -4.57 30.86
C GLU A 30 0.69 -3.87 30.45
N GLU A 31 1.32 -4.31 29.34
CA GLU A 31 2.39 -3.53 28.72
C GLU A 31 1.78 -2.15 28.50
N GLU A 32 2.09 -1.21 29.37
CA GLU A 32 1.74 0.18 29.21
C GLU A 32 2.34 0.59 27.89
N ASP A 33 1.46 0.81 26.91
CA ASP A 33 1.78 1.29 25.58
C ASP A 33 2.39 2.69 25.72
N HIS A 34 3.70 2.73 26.00
CA HIS A 34 4.50 3.95 26.08
C HIS A 34 4.70 4.57 24.70
N GLY A 35 3.59 4.77 23.97
CA GLY A 35 3.58 5.65 22.83
C GLY A 35 3.95 7.08 23.28
N PRO A 36 4.60 7.86 22.43
CA PRO A 36 5.20 9.16 22.82
C PRO A 36 4.20 10.23 23.29
N ILE A 37 2.91 9.99 23.26
CA ILE A 37 1.84 10.82 23.86
C ILE A 37 0.77 9.89 24.45
N MET A 38 0.42 10.07 25.73
CA MET A 38 -0.67 9.35 26.40
C MET A 38 -2.04 9.79 25.86
N LEU A 39 -2.39 9.30 24.65
CA LEU A 39 -3.75 9.39 24.13
C LEU A 39 -4.59 8.28 24.76
N SER A 40 -5.77 8.63 25.32
CA SER A 40 -6.69 7.61 25.81
C SER A 40 -7.06 6.63 24.68
N ARG A 41 -7.28 5.35 24.98
CA ARG A 41 -7.64 4.32 24.00
C ARG A 41 -8.84 4.74 23.15
N SER A 42 -9.85 5.37 23.75
CA SER A 42 -11.07 5.84 23.06
C SER A 42 -10.78 6.93 22.04
N VAL A 43 -9.94 7.93 22.39
CA VAL A 43 -9.57 9.01 21.47
C VAL A 43 -8.72 8.46 20.31
N ARG A 44 -7.79 7.55 20.60
CA ARG A 44 -6.95 6.90 19.58
C ARG A 44 -7.78 6.09 18.59
N PHE A 45 -8.78 5.34 19.10
CA PHE A 45 -9.72 4.59 18.27
C PHE A 45 -10.60 5.51 17.40
N LEU A 46 -11.12 6.60 17.97
CA LEU A 46 -11.94 7.58 17.25
C LEU A 46 -11.13 8.24 16.11
N LEU A 47 -9.90 8.65 16.39
CA LEU A 47 -9.02 9.22 15.37
C LEU A 47 -8.68 8.21 14.29
N PHE A 48 -8.44 6.95 14.64
CA PHE A 48 -8.24 5.87 13.68
C PHE A 48 -9.47 5.71 12.77
N LEU A 49 -10.69 5.72 13.32
CA LEU A 49 -11.91 5.67 12.52
C LEU A 49 -12.04 6.87 11.56
N ILE A 50 -11.69 8.09 11.99
CA ILE A 50 -11.71 9.26 11.13
C ILE A 50 -10.72 9.09 9.97
N ILE A 51 -9.50 8.63 10.24
CA ILE A 51 -8.46 8.42 9.22
C ILE A 51 -8.86 7.31 8.24
N VAL A 52 -9.41 6.21 8.74
CA VAL A 52 -9.92 5.12 7.91
C VAL A 52 -11.10 5.58 7.06
N SER A 53 -12.03 6.36 7.62
CA SER A 53 -13.15 6.97 6.88
C SER A 53 -12.65 7.91 5.79
N THR A 54 -11.57 8.65 6.05
CA THR A 54 -10.92 9.49 5.03
C THR A 54 -10.49 8.65 3.82
N GLU A 55 -9.79 7.52 4.04
CA GLU A 55 -9.38 6.62 2.97
C GLU A 55 -10.57 6.01 2.22
N LEU A 56 -11.63 5.64 2.93
CA LEU A 56 -12.85 5.10 2.35
C LEU A 56 -13.45 6.09 1.33
N PHE A 57 -13.77 7.31 1.77
CA PHE A 57 -14.40 8.32 0.92
C PHE A 57 -13.44 8.90 -0.13
N MET A 58 -12.13 8.91 0.12
CA MET A 58 -11.13 9.29 -0.88
C MET A 58 -11.11 8.35 -2.09
N ASN A 59 -11.40 7.06 -1.90
CA ASN A 59 -11.37 6.06 -2.96
C ASN A 59 -12.69 5.88 -3.70
N ASN A 60 -13.80 6.36 -3.14
CA ASN A 60 -15.14 6.23 -3.68
C ASN A 60 -15.26 6.76 -5.12
N SER A 61 -14.68 7.93 -5.43
CA SER A 61 -14.74 8.51 -6.78
C SER A 61 -14.13 7.63 -7.88
N SER A 62 -13.26 6.70 -7.53
CA SER A 62 -12.72 5.75 -8.51
C SER A 62 -13.76 4.69 -8.89
N GLY A 63 -14.51 4.20 -7.91
CA GLY A 63 -15.62 3.27 -8.14
C GLY A 63 -16.80 3.92 -8.88
N LEU A 64 -17.18 5.14 -8.47
CA LEU A 64 -18.21 5.93 -9.16
C LEU A 64 -17.88 6.13 -10.65
N LEU A 65 -16.64 6.51 -10.96
CA LEU A 65 -16.24 6.75 -12.35
C LEU A 65 -16.27 5.46 -13.17
N SER A 66 -15.75 4.37 -12.63
CA SER A 66 -15.74 3.06 -13.31
C SER A 66 -17.16 2.55 -13.55
N SER A 67 -18.04 2.62 -12.56
CA SER A 67 -19.43 2.16 -12.69
C SER A 67 -20.28 3.02 -13.65
N SER A 68 -19.94 4.32 -13.76
CA SER A 68 -20.64 5.29 -14.62
C SER A 68 -20.03 5.40 -16.03
N SER A 69 -19.11 4.52 -16.41
CA SER A 69 -18.36 4.58 -17.68
C SER A 69 -19.28 4.73 -18.91
N VAL A 70 -20.31 3.90 -19.00
CA VAL A 70 -21.27 3.89 -20.12
C VAL A 70 -22.09 5.20 -20.13
N ALA A 71 -22.59 5.66 -18.96
CA ALA A 71 -23.36 6.88 -18.85
C ALA A 71 -22.54 8.13 -19.27
N ILE A 72 -21.28 8.19 -18.85
CA ILE A 72 -20.37 9.28 -19.21
C ILE A 72 -20.07 9.26 -20.71
N LYS A 73 -19.74 8.10 -21.27
CA LYS A 73 -19.49 7.95 -22.72
C LYS A 73 -20.69 8.41 -23.55
N ASN A 74 -21.89 8.01 -23.16
CA ASN A 74 -23.12 8.38 -23.85
C ASN A 74 -23.44 9.88 -23.73
N GLN A 75 -23.29 10.47 -22.53
CA GLN A 75 -23.57 11.89 -22.28
C GLN A 75 -22.65 12.82 -23.09
N PHE A 76 -21.34 12.51 -23.10
CA PHE A 76 -20.34 13.34 -23.79
C PHE A 76 -20.07 12.88 -25.23
N LYS A 77 -20.69 11.80 -25.72
CA LYS A 77 -20.50 11.20 -27.05
C LYS A 77 -19.02 10.91 -27.35
N ILE A 78 -18.32 10.31 -26.39
CA ILE A 78 -16.89 10.01 -26.45
C ILE A 78 -16.61 8.50 -26.58
N GLY A 79 -15.46 8.16 -27.16
CA GLY A 79 -14.96 6.79 -27.26
C GLY A 79 -14.22 6.33 -25.99
N ASP A 80 -13.72 5.10 -26.06
CA ASP A 80 -12.96 4.49 -24.96
C ASP A 80 -11.63 5.19 -24.75
N LYS A 81 -10.96 5.65 -25.82
CA LYS A 81 -9.74 6.44 -25.77
C LYS A 81 -9.91 7.69 -24.90
N ASP A 82 -10.96 8.47 -25.19
CA ASP A 82 -11.24 9.72 -24.48
C ASP A 82 -11.63 9.46 -23.02
N PHE A 83 -12.47 8.46 -22.78
CA PHE A 83 -12.81 8.04 -21.41
C PHE A 83 -11.55 7.61 -20.60
N GLY A 84 -10.58 6.96 -21.25
CA GLY A 84 -9.30 6.60 -20.67
C GLY A 84 -8.48 7.82 -20.19
N LEU A 85 -8.64 9.00 -20.82
CA LEU A 85 -7.99 10.25 -20.39
C LEU A 85 -8.41 10.67 -18.98
N LEU A 86 -9.63 10.35 -18.53
CA LEU A 86 -10.06 10.61 -17.14
C LEU A 86 -9.24 9.78 -16.13
N GLY A 87 -8.89 8.55 -16.48
CA GLY A 87 -8.00 7.72 -15.67
C GLY A 87 -6.57 8.24 -15.66
N THR A 88 -6.07 8.62 -16.83
CA THR A 88 -4.72 9.19 -17.01
C THR A 88 -4.54 10.51 -16.29
N SER A 89 -5.50 11.42 -16.38
CA SER A 89 -5.46 12.71 -15.66
C SER A 89 -5.38 12.48 -14.14
N GLN A 90 -6.07 11.47 -13.63
CA GLN A 90 -5.96 11.05 -12.23
C GLN A 90 -4.54 10.54 -11.89
N GLY A 91 -3.90 9.79 -12.78
CA GLY A 91 -2.52 9.32 -12.60
C GLY A 91 -1.53 10.48 -12.51
N ILE A 92 -1.60 11.42 -13.47
CA ILE A 92 -0.78 12.65 -13.48
C ILE A 92 -1.01 13.47 -12.21
N GLY A 93 -2.27 13.69 -11.82
CA GLY A 93 -2.60 14.42 -10.60
C GLY A 93 -2.00 13.79 -9.35
N ARG A 94 -1.95 12.44 -9.24
CA ARG A 94 -1.29 11.74 -8.12
C ARG A 94 0.22 11.98 -8.09
N VAL A 95 0.88 11.99 -9.23
CA VAL A 95 2.31 12.31 -9.32
C VAL A 95 2.58 13.70 -8.79
N VAL A 96 1.84 14.70 -9.29
CA VAL A 96 1.96 16.09 -8.84
C VAL A 96 1.63 16.23 -7.34
N GLY A 97 0.56 15.59 -6.89
CA GLY A 97 0.16 15.60 -5.47
C GLY A 97 1.19 14.99 -4.53
N ASN A 98 1.87 13.93 -4.98
CA ASN A 98 2.97 13.29 -4.23
C ASN A 98 4.17 14.25 -4.07
N LEU A 99 4.58 14.91 -5.16
CA LEU A 99 5.67 15.87 -5.14
C LEU A 99 5.35 17.08 -4.24
N LEU A 100 4.12 17.62 -4.35
CA LEU A 100 3.66 18.71 -3.50
C LEU A 100 3.62 18.29 -2.01
N TYR A 101 3.16 17.08 -1.71
CA TYR A 101 3.14 16.59 -0.34
C TYR A 101 4.56 16.51 0.25
N ILE A 102 5.53 15.96 -0.48
CA ILE A 102 6.94 15.90 -0.05
C ILE A 102 7.47 17.32 0.25
N TYR A 103 7.13 18.29 -0.58
CA TYR A 103 7.57 19.68 -0.38
C TYR A 103 6.92 20.36 0.83
N PHE A 104 5.61 20.17 1.03
CA PHE A 104 4.85 20.90 2.05
C PHE A 104 4.84 20.21 3.41
N ASN A 105 5.00 18.88 3.48
CA ASN A 105 4.92 18.11 4.73
C ASN A 105 5.89 18.60 5.83
N ASN A 106 7.05 19.12 5.44
CA ASN A 106 8.05 19.66 6.38
C ASN A 106 7.83 21.14 6.75
N LYS A 107 6.90 21.85 6.08
CA LYS A 107 6.66 23.29 6.23
C LYS A 107 5.35 23.61 6.93
N ILE A 108 4.35 22.79 6.71
CA ILE A 108 2.97 22.98 7.18
C ILE A 108 2.60 21.82 8.09
N SER A 109 1.78 22.09 9.11
CA SER A 109 1.31 21.01 10.00
C SER A 109 0.47 19.99 9.23
N ALA A 110 0.67 18.70 9.54
CA ALA A 110 -0.05 17.61 8.90
C ALA A 110 -1.58 17.75 9.01
N LYS A 111 -2.08 18.28 10.14
CA LYS A 111 -3.50 18.59 10.35
C LYS A 111 -4.05 19.55 9.30
N ILE A 112 -3.33 20.65 9.02
CA ILE A 112 -3.76 21.67 8.03
C ILE A 112 -3.75 21.05 6.63
N ILE A 113 -2.68 20.34 6.27
CA ILE A 113 -2.58 19.66 4.97
C ILE A 113 -3.73 18.67 4.79
N LEU A 114 -4.04 17.88 5.82
CA LEU A 114 -5.11 16.87 5.78
C LEU A 114 -6.48 17.55 5.61
N ALA A 115 -6.82 18.50 6.48
CA ALA A 115 -8.12 19.18 6.45
C ALA A 115 -8.32 19.96 5.14
N PHE A 116 -7.32 20.71 4.69
CA PHE A 116 -7.35 21.44 3.43
C PHE A 116 -7.56 20.50 2.23
N SER A 117 -6.82 19.40 2.18
CA SER A 117 -6.96 18.43 1.10
C SER A 117 -8.34 17.79 1.05
N LEU A 118 -8.93 17.47 2.22
CA LEU A 118 -10.29 16.93 2.30
C LEU A 118 -11.35 17.90 1.81
N ILE A 119 -11.29 19.14 2.29
CA ILE A 119 -12.27 20.18 1.95
C ILE A 119 -12.17 20.53 0.46
N VAL A 120 -10.96 20.80 -0.05
CA VAL A 120 -10.76 21.16 -1.45
C VAL A 120 -11.17 20.02 -2.38
N LYS A 121 -10.79 18.78 -2.07
CA LYS A 121 -11.23 17.61 -2.84
C LYS A 121 -12.74 17.44 -2.81
N GLY A 122 -13.38 17.68 -1.65
CA GLY A 122 -14.84 17.63 -1.51
C GLY A 122 -15.54 18.66 -2.39
N LEU A 123 -15.08 19.93 -2.39
CA LEU A 123 -15.58 20.99 -3.24
C LEU A 123 -15.39 20.66 -4.73
N LEU A 124 -14.23 20.20 -5.13
CA LEU A 124 -13.94 19.78 -6.50
C LEU A 124 -14.80 18.59 -6.96
N ALA A 125 -15.12 17.67 -6.07
CA ALA A 125 -16.04 16.58 -6.37
C ALA A 125 -17.47 17.08 -6.63
N ILE A 126 -17.91 18.10 -5.90
CA ILE A 126 -19.20 18.76 -6.16
C ILE A 126 -19.16 19.52 -7.51
N ILE A 127 -18.09 20.25 -7.79
CA ILE A 127 -17.89 20.97 -9.06
C ILE A 127 -17.90 19.98 -10.25
N PHE A 128 -17.39 18.76 -10.07
CA PHE A 128 -17.39 17.72 -11.09
C PHE A 128 -18.81 17.44 -11.64
N LYS A 129 -19.86 17.52 -10.82
CA LYS A 129 -21.25 17.36 -11.22
C LYS A 129 -21.69 18.42 -12.25
N PHE A 130 -21.24 19.67 -12.09
CA PHE A 130 -21.67 20.80 -12.90
C PHE A 130 -20.86 20.96 -14.19
N SER A 131 -19.89 20.06 -14.44
CA SER A 131 -19.05 20.13 -15.64
C SER A 131 -19.79 19.60 -16.86
N ASN A 132 -20.23 20.50 -17.72
CA ASN A 132 -20.89 20.16 -18.99
C ASN A 132 -19.91 19.96 -20.16
N ASN A 133 -18.62 20.24 -19.96
CA ASN A 133 -17.58 20.08 -20.96
C ASN A 133 -16.61 18.98 -20.53
N PHE A 134 -16.35 18.03 -21.42
CA PHE A 134 -15.50 16.90 -21.13
C PHE A 134 -14.04 17.29 -20.79
N ASN A 135 -13.49 18.31 -21.43
CA ASN A 135 -12.13 18.78 -21.15
C ASN A 135 -12.03 19.37 -19.73
N ILE A 136 -13.07 20.08 -19.27
CA ILE A 136 -13.15 20.57 -17.88
C ILE A 136 -13.20 19.39 -16.93
N LEU A 137 -13.96 18.34 -17.28
CA LEU A 137 -14.05 17.13 -16.48
C LEU A 137 -12.68 16.46 -16.28
N ILE A 138 -11.88 16.34 -17.35
CA ILE A 138 -10.49 15.82 -17.30
C ILE A 138 -9.63 16.68 -16.37
N PHE A 139 -9.68 17.99 -16.52
CA PHE A 139 -8.89 18.92 -15.73
C PHE A 139 -9.24 18.86 -14.24
N VAL A 140 -10.54 18.94 -13.91
CA VAL A 140 -11.02 18.83 -12.53
C VAL A 140 -10.60 17.48 -11.93
N ARG A 141 -10.69 16.39 -12.72
CA ARG A 141 -10.26 15.05 -12.27
C ARG A 141 -8.78 14.98 -11.90
N GLY A 142 -7.93 15.64 -12.68
CA GLY A 142 -6.51 15.77 -12.39
C GLY A 142 -6.26 16.51 -11.07
N ILE A 143 -6.93 17.65 -10.86
CA ILE A 143 -6.80 18.43 -9.62
C ILE A 143 -7.32 17.65 -8.40
N VAL A 144 -8.47 16.98 -8.50
CA VAL A 144 -9.02 16.11 -7.46
C VAL A 144 -7.99 15.05 -7.02
N ALA A 145 -7.22 14.54 -7.97
CA ALA A 145 -6.20 13.53 -7.69
C ALA A 145 -4.97 14.10 -6.96
N ILE A 146 -4.64 15.37 -7.16
CA ILE A 146 -3.58 16.08 -6.40
C ILE A 146 -3.91 16.04 -4.90
N PHE A 147 -5.14 16.45 -4.54
CA PHE A 147 -5.57 16.52 -3.15
C PHE A 147 -5.91 15.17 -2.51
N ARG A 148 -5.88 14.09 -3.28
CA ARG A 148 -5.99 12.73 -2.75
C ARG A 148 -4.70 12.25 -2.08
N MET A 149 -3.53 12.69 -2.56
CA MET A 149 -2.25 12.10 -2.13
C MET A 149 -1.87 12.43 -0.69
N PRO A 150 -2.03 13.66 -0.17
CA PRO A 150 -1.66 13.98 1.20
C PRO A 150 -2.36 13.10 2.25
N PRO A 151 -3.70 12.93 2.24
CA PRO A 151 -4.38 12.06 3.19
C PRO A 151 -3.94 10.58 3.07
N SER A 152 -3.76 10.09 1.84
CA SER A 152 -3.41 8.69 1.60
C SER A 152 -2.01 8.32 2.12
N ILE A 153 -1.04 9.23 1.98
CA ILE A 153 0.31 9.04 2.54
C ILE A 153 0.28 9.21 4.06
N TYR A 154 -0.44 10.23 4.54
CA TYR A 154 -0.49 10.56 5.96
C TYR A 154 -1.15 9.46 6.81
N CYS A 155 -2.11 8.72 6.26
CA CYS A 155 -2.77 7.61 6.95
C CYS A 155 -1.75 6.60 7.50
N GLY A 156 -0.80 6.17 6.68
CA GLY A 156 0.28 5.28 7.11
C GLY A 156 1.19 5.90 8.16
N VAL A 157 1.56 7.18 7.98
CA VAL A 157 2.40 7.93 8.93
C VAL A 157 1.70 8.07 10.29
N TRP A 158 0.39 8.36 10.29
CA TRP A 158 -0.38 8.48 11.52
C TRP A 158 -0.43 7.14 12.29
N ILE A 159 -0.69 6.03 11.60
CA ILE A 159 -0.71 4.71 12.23
C ILE A 159 0.68 4.37 12.80
N ASP A 160 1.74 4.74 12.11
CA ASP A 160 3.10 4.50 12.60
C ASP A 160 3.40 5.27 13.88
N GLN A 161 2.92 6.50 14.00
CA GLN A 161 3.19 7.39 15.13
C GLN A 161 2.23 7.20 16.32
N PHE A 162 0.95 6.99 16.03
CA PHE A 162 -0.13 7.00 17.04
C PHE A 162 -0.88 5.68 17.15
N GLY A 163 -0.65 4.72 16.26
CA GLY A 163 -1.28 3.41 16.27
C GLY A 163 -0.98 2.64 17.55
N ILE A 164 -1.90 1.76 17.95
CA ILE A 164 -1.71 0.87 19.10
C ILE A 164 -0.65 -0.16 18.73
N GLN A 165 0.46 -0.22 19.45
CA GLN A 165 1.62 -1.05 19.11
C GLN A 165 1.24 -2.52 18.88
N LYS A 166 0.43 -3.10 19.77
CA LYS A 166 -0.09 -4.47 19.66
C LYS A 166 -0.86 -4.74 18.36
N TYR A 167 -1.57 -3.72 17.84
CA TYR A 167 -2.44 -3.85 16.65
C TYR A 167 -1.92 -3.07 15.43
N LYS A 168 -0.71 -2.53 15.50
CA LYS A 168 -0.14 -1.67 14.45
C LYS A 168 -0.13 -2.33 13.06
N THR A 169 0.26 -3.60 12.99
CA THR A 169 0.26 -4.38 11.75
C THR A 169 -1.15 -4.54 11.19
N VAL A 170 -2.13 -4.82 12.04
CA VAL A 170 -3.54 -4.94 11.65
C VAL A 170 -4.06 -3.60 11.14
N GLN A 171 -3.77 -2.50 11.85
CA GLN A 171 -4.16 -1.16 11.43
C GLN A 171 -3.55 -0.78 10.07
N MET A 172 -2.28 -1.10 9.83
CA MET A 172 -1.64 -0.89 8.52
C MET A 172 -2.29 -1.72 7.41
N SER A 173 -2.66 -2.97 7.70
CA SER A 173 -3.34 -3.85 6.74
C SER A 173 -4.78 -3.41 6.45
N THR A 174 -5.40 -2.63 7.34
CA THR A 174 -6.74 -2.09 7.13
C THR A 174 -6.77 -1.05 6.00
N ILE A 175 -5.67 -0.31 5.74
CA ILE A 175 -5.62 0.76 4.73
C ILE A 175 -5.99 0.23 3.32
N PRO A 176 -5.31 -0.78 2.75
CA PRO A 176 -5.67 -1.28 1.43
C PRO A 176 -7.09 -1.87 1.37
N MET A 177 -7.55 -2.52 2.44
CA MET A 177 -8.91 -3.05 2.52
C MET A 177 -9.95 -1.93 2.43
N VAL A 178 -9.75 -0.84 3.16
CA VAL A 178 -10.65 0.31 3.16
C VAL A 178 -10.61 1.07 1.83
N GLN A 179 -9.46 1.17 1.19
CA GLN A 179 -9.36 1.72 -0.17
C GLN A 179 -10.20 0.93 -1.16
N THR A 180 -10.21 -0.38 -1.04
CA THR A 180 -11.03 -1.27 -1.86
C THR A 180 -12.52 -1.13 -1.52
N ALA A 181 -12.87 -1.12 -0.24
CA ALA A 181 -14.24 -0.88 0.22
C ALA A 181 -14.79 0.50 -0.25
N GLY A 182 -13.92 1.52 -0.32
CA GLY A 182 -14.27 2.82 -0.88
C GLY A 182 -14.67 2.76 -2.36
N LYS A 183 -13.95 1.98 -3.18
CA LYS A 183 -14.35 1.77 -4.58
C LYS A 183 -15.71 1.09 -4.66
N MET A 184 -15.97 0.09 -3.83
CA MET A 184 -17.29 -0.59 -3.79
C MET A 184 -18.41 0.36 -3.39
N LEU A 185 -18.18 1.24 -2.41
CA LEU A 185 -19.14 2.26 -2.03
C LEU A 185 -19.50 3.17 -3.22
N GLY A 186 -18.54 3.44 -4.11
CA GLY A 186 -18.78 4.16 -5.37
C GLY A 186 -19.70 3.41 -6.33
N TYR A 187 -19.53 2.10 -6.47
CA TYR A 187 -20.44 1.26 -7.24
C TYR A 187 -21.86 1.21 -6.61
N LEU A 188 -21.93 1.11 -5.29
CA LEU A 188 -23.21 1.14 -4.56
C LEU A 188 -23.96 2.45 -4.80
N TYR A 189 -23.26 3.60 -4.75
CA TYR A 189 -23.88 4.89 -5.05
C TYR A 189 -24.43 4.94 -6.47
N HIS A 190 -23.69 4.45 -7.45
CA HIS A 190 -24.15 4.40 -8.83
C HIS A 190 -25.39 3.50 -8.98
N MET A 191 -25.44 2.37 -8.27
CA MET A 191 -26.59 1.47 -8.25
C MET A 191 -27.85 2.15 -7.69
N ILE A 192 -27.71 2.96 -6.63
CA ILE A 192 -28.81 3.67 -5.96
C ILE A 192 -29.28 4.86 -6.81
N VAL A 193 -28.35 5.67 -7.28
CA VAL A 193 -28.62 6.94 -7.98
C VAL A 193 -29.07 6.72 -9.43
N GLY A 194 -28.62 5.62 -10.06
CA GLY A 194 -28.91 5.28 -11.44
C GLY A 194 -28.00 5.95 -12.47
N GLU A 195 -28.12 5.54 -13.74
CA GLU A 195 -27.24 5.99 -14.84
C GLU A 195 -27.50 7.46 -15.24
N GLU A 196 -28.74 7.90 -15.23
CA GLU A 196 -29.11 9.26 -15.60
C GLU A 196 -28.55 10.31 -14.63
N ASN A 197 -28.50 9.94 -13.35
CA ASN A 197 -28.08 10.82 -12.27
C ASN A 197 -26.68 10.47 -11.70
N TRP A 198 -25.82 9.80 -12.49
CA TRP A 198 -24.53 9.31 -12.07
C TRP A 198 -23.66 10.35 -11.33
N SER A 199 -23.78 11.62 -11.73
CA SER A 199 -23.02 12.74 -11.15
C SER A 199 -23.40 13.07 -9.70
N ASN A 200 -24.62 12.72 -9.24
CA ASN A 200 -25.07 12.96 -7.86
C ASN A 200 -24.21 12.16 -6.84
N GLY A 201 -23.66 11.03 -7.23
CA GLY A 201 -22.75 10.27 -6.38
C GLY A 201 -21.48 11.06 -5.98
N PHE A 202 -21.02 11.94 -6.86
CA PHE A 202 -19.88 12.83 -6.56
C PHE A 202 -20.23 13.93 -5.57
N VAL A 203 -21.48 14.42 -5.57
CA VAL A 203 -21.97 15.39 -4.58
C VAL A 203 -22.02 14.73 -3.20
N ILE A 204 -22.60 13.53 -3.10
CA ILE A 204 -22.65 12.78 -1.84
C ILE A 204 -21.24 12.58 -1.28
N GLN A 205 -20.32 12.09 -2.12
CA GLN A 205 -18.91 11.93 -1.73
C GLN A 205 -18.29 13.25 -1.27
N GLY A 206 -18.49 14.32 -2.03
CA GLY A 206 -17.94 15.65 -1.72
C GLY A 206 -18.40 16.17 -0.37
N SER A 207 -19.70 16.03 -0.07
CA SER A 207 -20.28 16.43 1.22
C SER A 207 -19.66 15.67 2.40
N PHE A 208 -19.47 14.35 2.29
CA PHE A 208 -18.80 13.57 3.32
C PHE A 208 -17.32 13.98 3.51
N LEU A 209 -16.59 14.26 2.43
CA LEU A 209 -15.21 14.71 2.54
C LEU A 209 -15.09 16.08 3.21
N ILE A 210 -15.99 17.03 2.92
CA ILE A 210 -16.04 18.33 3.59
C ILE A 210 -16.32 18.13 5.08
N LEU A 211 -17.31 17.30 5.43
CA LEU A 211 -17.64 16.99 6.83
C LEU A 211 -16.42 16.41 7.57
N LEU A 212 -15.71 15.46 6.97
CA LEU A 212 -14.49 14.88 7.55
C LEU A 212 -13.38 15.95 7.70
N GLY A 213 -13.23 16.83 6.73
CA GLY A 213 -12.27 17.95 6.80
C GLY A 213 -12.57 18.89 7.97
N VAL A 214 -13.85 19.24 8.19
CA VAL A 214 -14.30 20.04 9.32
C VAL A 214 -14.05 19.30 10.63
N LEU A 215 -14.37 18.00 10.72
CA LEU A 215 -14.07 17.20 11.89
C LEU A 215 -12.58 17.20 12.24
N VAL A 216 -11.68 17.07 11.26
CA VAL A 216 -10.23 17.13 11.48
C VAL A 216 -9.82 18.50 12.04
N ILE A 217 -10.44 19.60 11.62
CA ILE A 217 -10.17 20.95 12.17
C ILE A 217 -10.56 21.05 13.64
N CYS A 218 -11.62 20.39 14.08
CA CYS A 218 -12.09 20.42 15.45
C CYS A 218 -11.13 19.75 16.47
N PHE A 219 -10.31 18.80 16.02
CA PHE A 219 -9.36 18.12 16.91
C PHE A 219 -8.08 18.95 17.16
N PRO A 220 -7.43 18.82 18.34
CA PRO A 220 -6.14 19.47 18.64
C PRO A 220 -5.02 19.05 17.69
N ASN A 221 -4.12 19.99 17.35
CA ASN A 221 -3.01 19.73 16.44
C ASN A 221 -2.05 18.64 16.94
N ILE A 222 -1.95 18.48 18.28
CA ILE A 222 -1.07 17.49 18.91
C ILE A 222 -1.43 16.03 18.50
N TYR A 223 -2.66 15.76 18.09
CA TYR A 223 -3.12 14.44 17.66
C TYR A 223 -2.72 14.09 16.22
N PHE A 224 -2.19 15.08 15.48
CA PHE A 224 -1.77 14.93 14.08
C PHE A 224 -0.28 15.23 13.84
N SER A 225 0.40 15.87 14.79
CA SER A 225 1.80 16.25 14.64
C SER A 225 2.56 16.01 15.92
N GLN A 226 3.45 15.05 15.91
CA GLN A 226 4.50 15.01 16.93
C GLN A 226 5.63 15.93 16.51
N LYS A 227 5.93 16.97 17.27
CA LYS A 227 7.27 17.51 17.30
C LYS A 227 8.14 16.42 17.93
N ILE A 228 8.95 15.75 17.13
CA ILE A 228 10.07 14.98 17.65
C ILE A 228 10.92 16.01 18.41
N LYS A 229 10.74 16.07 19.73
CA LYS A 229 11.76 16.67 20.57
C LYS A 229 13.00 15.80 20.32
N SER A 230 13.97 16.31 19.58
CA SER A 230 15.32 15.80 19.66
C SER A 230 15.62 15.81 21.16
N LYS A 231 15.72 14.62 21.76
CA LYS A 231 16.28 14.50 23.09
C LYS A 231 17.69 15.08 22.97
N GLU A 232 17.87 16.33 23.42
CA GLU A 232 19.14 16.75 23.93
C GLU A 232 19.47 15.74 25.02
N LYS A 233 20.46 14.89 24.74
CA LYS A 233 21.01 13.96 25.71
C LYS A 233 21.54 14.80 26.85
N THR A 234 20.79 14.87 27.94
CA THR A 234 21.35 15.18 29.24
C THR A 234 22.27 14.00 29.58
N GLU A 235 23.56 14.28 29.61
CA GLU A 235 24.59 13.37 30.12
C GLU A 235 24.30 13.11 31.59
N GLU A 236 23.72 11.92 31.91
CA GLU A 236 23.88 11.31 33.24
C GLU A 236 23.39 9.84 33.15
N ASN A 237 24.36 9.01 33.44
CA ASN A 237 24.40 7.61 33.85
C ASN A 237 24.98 6.63 32.82
N LYS A 238 26.27 6.38 33.05
CA LYS A 238 27.01 5.21 32.60
C LYS A 238 26.51 4.00 33.40
N ASP A 239 26.06 2.96 32.69
CA ASP A 239 26.32 1.54 32.94
C ASP A 239 25.36 0.74 32.09
N ASP A 240 25.82 0.34 30.90
CA ASP A 240 25.42 -0.90 30.22
C ASP A 240 26.33 -1.15 29.00
N THR A 241 27.11 -2.21 29.09
CA THR A 241 28.23 -2.53 28.18
C THR A 241 27.81 -3.16 26.83
N SER A 242 26.52 -3.28 26.52
CA SER A 242 26.04 -3.89 25.25
C SER A 242 25.70 -2.88 24.15
N GLU A 243 25.78 -1.57 24.44
CA GLU A 243 25.43 -0.49 23.50
C GLU A 243 26.66 0.14 22.79
N TYR A 244 27.87 -0.34 23.10
CA TYR A 244 29.10 0.28 22.63
C TYR A 244 29.48 -0.04 21.19
N GLU A 245 29.07 -1.16 20.64
CA GLU A 245 29.42 -1.54 19.26
C GLU A 245 28.63 -0.75 18.20
N TYR A 246 27.47 -0.19 18.58
CA TYR A 246 26.66 0.66 17.70
C TYR A 246 27.08 2.13 17.68
N ILE A 247 27.77 2.57 18.71
CA ILE A 247 28.15 3.99 18.90
C ILE A 247 29.50 4.32 18.25
N GLU A 248 30.42 3.37 18.13
CA GLU A 248 31.73 3.62 17.49
C GLU A 248 31.63 3.83 15.98
N ARG A 249 30.67 3.18 15.29
CA ARG A 249 30.40 3.42 13.86
C ARG A 249 29.80 4.80 13.56
N ASN A 250 29.28 5.50 14.57
CA ASN A 250 28.66 6.82 14.40
C ASN A 250 29.61 8.00 14.76
N LYS A 251 30.81 7.77 15.25
CA LYS A 251 31.76 8.85 15.55
C LYS A 251 32.42 9.44 14.31
N ASP A 252 32.57 8.65 13.24
CA ASP A 252 33.15 9.13 11.96
C ASP A 252 32.20 9.99 11.12
N VAL A 253 30.95 10.17 11.57
CA VAL A 253 29.90 10.93 10.82
C VAL A 253 29.72 12.35 11.36
N LYS A 254 30.43 12.75 12.45
CA LYS A 254 30.19 14.06 13.10
C LYS A 254 30.86 15.27 12.44
N ASP A 255 31.69 15.12 11.43
CA ASP A 255 32.38 16.23 10.75
C ASP A 255 31.95 16.53 9.32
N THR A 256 30.83 15.97 8.84
CA THR A 256 30.27 16.40 7.58
C THR A 256 29.32 17.58 7.79
N LYS A 257 29.72 18.76 7.27
CA LYS A 257 28.88 19.96 7.07
C LYS A 257 27.42 19.58 6.89
N LYS A 258 26.47 20.18 7.66
CA LYS A 258 25.01 20.03 7.52
C LYS A 258 24.65 20.13 6.03
N LYS A 259 24.62 18.99 5.33
CA LYS A 259 24.13 18.95 3.94
C LYS A 259 22.72 19.51 3.94
N SER A 260 22.39 20.36 2.97
CA SER A 260 21.02 20.83 2.77
C SER A 260 20.08 19.62 2.78
N LYS A 261 18.91 19.73 3.42
CA LYS A 261 17.89 18.65 3.45
C LYS A 261 17.55 18.16 2.02
N LEU A 262 17.67 19.03 1.05
CA LEU A 262 17.48 18.71 -0.37
C LEU A 262 18.62 17.83 -0.91
N THR A 263 19.86 18.15 -0.56
CA THR A 263 21.04 17.34 -0.95
C THR A 263 20.98 15.95 -0.32
N GLN A 264 20.52 15.84 0.93
CA GLN A 264 20.32 14.54 1.58
C GLN A 264 19.22 13.75 0.87
N PHE A 265 18.10 14.37 0.52
CA PHE A 265 17.03 13.71 -0.20
C PHE A 265 17.50 13.15 -1.58
N PHE A 266 18.25 13.93 -2.36
CA PHE A 266 18.79 13.44 -3.62
C PHE A 266 19.82 12.32 -3.44
N HIS A 267 20.59 12.36 -2.37
CA HIS A 267 21.51 11.28 -2.02
C HIS A 267 20.75 10.00 -1.69
N ASP A 268 19.70 10.08 -0.86
CA ASP A 268 18.86 8.94 -0.51
C ASP A 268 18.16 8.34 -1.76
N VAL A 269 17.68 9.21 -2.67
CA VAL A 269 17.11 8.77 -3.95
C VAL A 269 18.15 8.06 -4.81
N TYR A 270 19.36 8.61 -4.91
CA TYR A 270 20.46 7.99 -5.65
C TYR A 270 20.82 6.62 -5.07
N GLU A 271 20.93 6.50 -3.76
CA GLU A 271 21.19 5.23 -3.08
C GLU A 271 20.10 4.19 -3.37
N LEU A 272 18.82 4.59 -3.30
CA LEU A 272 17.69 3.72 -3.61
C LEU A 272 17.74 3.22 -5.06
N VAL A 273 17.90 4.13 -6.02
CA VAL A 273 17.94 3.79 -7.46
C VAL A 273 19.17 2.96 -7.82
N SER A 274 20.29 3.20 -7.15
CA SER A 274 21.53 2.43 -7.35
C SER A 274 21.46 1.02 -6.75
N ASN A 275 20.49 0.73 -5.87
CA ASN A 275 20.27 -0.61 -5.36
C ASN A 275 19.48 -1.45 -6.40
N PRO A 276 20.11 -2.43 -7.08
CA PRO A 276 19.46 -3.15 -8.18
C PRO A 276 18.27 -4.00 -7.70
N ILE A 277 18.30 -4.53 -6.48
CA ILE A 277 17.17 -5.30 -5.92
C ILE A 277 15.98 -4.38 -5.73
N TRP A 278 16.20 -3.20 -5.13
CA TRP A 278 15.14 -2.23 -4.90
C TRP A 278 14.55 -1.72 -6.22
N SER A 279 15.39 -1.31 -7.17
CA SER A 279 14.96 -0.75 -8.46
C SER A 279 14.17 -1.74 -9.29
N LEU A 280 14.62 -3.01 -9.38
CA LEU A 280 13.93 -4.04 -10.16
C LEU A 280 12.62 -4.47 -9.47
N SER A 281 12.62 -4.66 -8.14
CA SER A 281 11.41 -5.00 -7.40
C SER A 281 10.36 -3.88 -7.48
N MET A 282 10.79 -2.62 -7.40
CA MET A 282 9.93 -1.45 -7.53
C MET A 282 9.35 -1.33 -8.95
N THR A 283 10.15 -1.56 -10.00
CA THR A 283 9.69 -1.50 -11.39
C THR A 283 8.67 -2.60 -11.68
N GLY A 284 8.95 -3.84 -11.27
CA GLY A 284 7.98 -4.94 -11.40
C GLY A 284 6.69 -4.67 -10.65
N ARG A 285 6.77 -4.19 -9.39
CA ARG A 285 5.60 -3.76 -8.61
C ARG A 285 4.81 -2.64 -9.30
N ALA A 286 5.49 -1.68 -9.93
CA ALA A 286 4.83 -0.57 -10.62
C ALA A 286 4.01 -1.07 -11.81
N LEU A 287 4.52 -2.04 -12.57
CA LEU A 287 3.78 -2.68 -13.65
C LEU A 287 2.53 -3.39 -13.11
N LEU A 288 2.66 -4.30 -12.15
CA LEU A 288 1.55 -5.01 -11.54
C LEU A 288 0.46 -4.05 -11.05
N PHE A 289 0.80 -3.18 -10.11
CA PHE A 289 -0.16 -2.26 -9.51
C PHE A 289 -0.80 -1.32 -10.52
N GLY A 290 -0.06 -0.87 -11.54
CA GLY A 290 -0.58 -0.02 -12.60
C GLY A 290 -1.59 -0.73 -13.48
N ILE A 291 -1.33 -1.99 -13.85
CA ILE A 291 -2.24 -2.81 -14.64
C ILE A 291 -3.49 -3.16 -13.84
N THR A 292 -3.34 -3.59 -12.62
CA THR A 292 -4.46 -3.85 -11.69
C THR A 292 -5.36 -2.63 -11.53
N THR A 293 -4.76 -1.43 -11.39
CA THR A 293 -5.52 -0.17 -11.33
C THR A 293 -6.28 0.08 -12.64
N THR A 294 -5.67 -0.22 -13.78
CA THR A 294 -6.30 -0.08 -15.11
C THR A 294 -7.47 -1.05 -15.27
N ILE A 295 -7.30 -2.31 -14.86
CA ILE A 295 -8.38 -3.30 -14.87
C ILE A 295 -9.54 -2.83 -14.00
N HIS A 296 -9.28 -2.37 -12.77
CA HIS A 296 -10.33 -1.81 -11.92
C HIS A 296 -11.07 -0.62 -12.55
N PHE A 297 -10.40 0.17 -13.36
CA PHE A 297 -11.01 1.29 -14.07
C PHE A 297 -11.96 0.82 -15.17
N TRP A 298 -11.58 -0.23 -15.92
CA TRP A 298 -12.31 -0.70 -17.10
C TRP A 298 -13.22 -1.90 -16.86
N VAL A 299 -13.11 -2.59 -15.73
CA VAL A 299 -13.82 -3.87 -15.50
C VAL A 299 -15.34 -3.76 -15.59
N SER A 300 -15.92 -2.63 -15.17
CA SER A 300 -17.37 -2.40 -15.28
C SER A 300 -17.80 -2.29 -16.74
N ASP A 301 -17.05 -1.53 -17.52
CA ASP A 301 -17.27 -1.40 -18.95
C ASP A 301 -17.12 -2.74 -19.67
N TYR A 302 -16.09 -3.51 -19.31
CA TYR A 302 -15.85 -4.85 -19.82
C TYR A 302 -17.00 -5.83 -19.48
N MET A 303 -17.50 -5.81 -18.25
CA MET A 303 -18.63 -6.64 -17.85
C MET A 303 -19.91 -6.32 -18.65
N LYS A 304 -20.17 -5.02 -18.92
CA LYS A 304 -21.36 -4.60 -19.66
C LYS A 304 -21.24 -4.85 -21.15
N ASN A 305 -20.10 -4.55 -21.76
CA ASN A 305 -19.95 -4.53 -23.22
C ASN A 305 -19.38 -5.83 -23.79
N VAL A 306 -18.59 -6.60 -23.03
CA VAL A 306 -17.92 -7.82 -23.50
C VAL A 306 -18.58 -9.08 -22.93
N ILE A 307 -18.88 -9.09 -21.63
CA ILE A 307 -19.56 -10.20 -20.95
C ILE A 307 -21.08 -10.09 -21.07
N LEU A 308 -21.58 -8.91 -21.48
CA LEU A 308 -23.00 -8.62 -21.73
C LEU A 308 -23.90 -8.71 -20.48
N ILE A 309 -23.38 -8.38 -19.31
CA ILE A 309 -24.15 -8.31 -18.07
C ILE A 309 -24.92 -6.99 -18.04
N LYS A 310 -26.25 -7.06 -18.22
CA LYS A 310 -27.12 -5.87 -18.27
C LYS A 310 -27.62 -5.44 -16.89
N ASP A 311 -27.76 -6.38 -15.95
CA ASP A 311 -28.26 -6.08 -14.61
C ASP A 311 -27.19 -5.36 -13.76
N LYS A 312 -27.50 -4.15 -13.31
CA LYS A 312 -26.62 -3.31 -12.47
C LYS A 312 -26.33 -3.96 -11.11
N LYS A 313 -27.30 -4.66 -10.52
CA LYS A 313 -27.11 -5.37 -9.25
C LYS A 313 -26.09 -6.50 -9.42
N GLU A 314 -26.20 -7.21 -10.52
CA GLU A 314 -25.27 -8.29 -10.84
C GLU A 314 -23.83 -7.76 -11.06
N VAL A 315 -23.66 -6.68 -11.83
CA VAL A 315 -22.36 -6.01 -12.00
C VAL A 315 -21.77 -5.59 -10.65
N PHE A 316 -22.60 -5.01 -9.78
CA PHE A 316 -22.17 -4.62 -8.43
C PHE A 316 -21.77 -5.83 -7.58
N MET A 317 -22.55 -6.90 -7.56
CA MET A 317 -22.23 -8.10 -6.80
C MET A 317 -20.93 -8.74 -7.28
N ILE A 318 -20.76 -8.91 -8.58
CA ILE A 318 -19.54 -9.48 -9.19
C ILE A 318 -18.33 -8.61 -8.84
N TYR A 319 -18.44 -7.30 -9.01
CA TYR A 319 -17.35 -6.37 -8.68
C TYR A 319 -17.00 -6.45 -7.19
N THR A 320 -17.99 -6.53 -6.32
CA THR A 320 -17.82 -6.68 -4.87
C THR A 320 -17.03 -7.93 -4.52
N VAL A 321 -17.44 -9.06 -5.08
CA VAL A 321 -16.75 -10.35 -4.86
C VAL A 321 -15.31 -10.28 -5.32
N ILE A 322 -15.06 -9.79 -6.53
CA ILE A 322 -13.70 -9.66 -7.10
C ILE A 322 -12.81 -8.78 -6.22
N THR A 323 -13.31 -7.62 -5.83
CA THR A 323 -12.48 -6.60 -5.16
C THR A 323 -12.24 -6.86 -3.68
N ILE A 324 -13.06 -7.69 -3.04
CA ILE A 324 -12.86 -8.08 -1.63
C ILE A 324 -12.18 -9.44 -1.55
N LEU A 325 -12.80 -10.47 -2.12
CA LEU A 325 -12.34 -11.85 -1.93
C LEU A 325 -10.99 -12.10 -2.61
N GLY A 326 -10.72 -11.45 -3.74
CA GLY A 326 -9.43 -11.57 -4.40
C GLY A 326 -8.27 -11.12 -3.49
N PRO A 327 -8.20 -9.84 -3.07
CA PRO A 327 -7.15 -9.36 -2.18
C PRO A 327 -7.10 -10.07 -0.82
N LEU A 328 -8.25 -10.40 -0.21
CA LEU A 328 -8.29 -11.18 1.03
C LEU A 328 -7.68 -12.57 0.84
N GLY A 329 -8.04 -13.25 -0.25
CA GLY A 329 -7.42 -14.52 -0.64
C GLY A 329 -5.92 -14.39 -0.81
N GLY A 330 -5.42 -13.29 -1.38
CA GLY A 330 -4.00 -12.99 -1.50
C GLY A 330 -3.28 -12.84 -0.15
N VAL A 331 -3.91 -12.17 0.82
CA VAL A 331 -3.37 -12.06 2.19
C VAL A 331 -3.31 -13.44 2.85
N ILE A 332 -4.35 -14.26 2.72
CA ILE A 332 -4.39 -15.63 3.25
C ILE A 332 -3.30 -16.46 2.57
N CYS A 333 -3.20 -16.41 1.24
CA CYS A 333 -2.16 -17.09 0.48
C CYS A 333 -0.75 -16.72 0.97
N ASN A 334 -0.48 -15.43 1.18
CA ASN A 334 0.80 -14.98 1.74
C ASN A 334 1.05 -15.49 3.16
N SER A 335 0.01 -15.57 3.99
CA SER A 335 0.12 -16.10 5.35
C SER A 335 0.47 -17.59 5.36
N LEU A 336 -0.02 -18.33 4.37
CA LEU A 336 0.30 -19.76 4.18
C LEU A 336 1.67 -19.96 3.51
N VAL A 337 2.02 -19.13 2.55
CA VAL A 337 3.28 -19.24 1.79
C VAL A 337 4.48 -18.75 2.60
N ASN A 338 4.32 -17.71 3.42
CA ASN A 338 5.44 -17.11 4.17
C ASN A 338 6.20 -18.08 5.09
N PRO A 339 5.57 -18.98 5.88
CA PRO A 339 6.28 -20.01 6.62
C PRO A 339 7.06 -20.96 5.73
N LEU A 340 6.51 -21.33 4.56
CA LEU A 340 7.15 -22.25 3.61
C LEU A 340 8.40 -21.65 2.95
N ILE A 341 8.40 -20.35 2.71
CA ILE A 341 9.55 -19.65 2.14
C ILE A 341 10.61 -19.26 3.19
N GLY A 342 10.25 -19.28 4.49
CA GLY A 342 11.13 -18.91 5.59
C GLY A 342 11.41 -17.40 5.69
N GLY A 343 10.45 -16.57 5.23
CA GLY A 343 10.53 -15.11 5.27
C GLY A 343 11.05 -14.47 3.98
N TYR A 344 10.79 -13.17 3.83
CA TYR A 344 11.12 -12.40 2.62
C TYR A 344 12.62 -12.25 2.36
N GLU A 345 13.46 -12.48 3.36
CA GLU A 345 14.92 -12.41 3.24
C GLU A 345 15.53 -13.62 2.56
N LYS A 346 14.83 -14.74 2.52
CA LYS A 346 15.31 -16.00 1.93
C LYS A 346 15.19 -16.02 0.40
N LYS A 347 16.05 -16.79 -0.26
CA LYS A 347 16.06 -16.99 -1.73
C LYS A 347 14.71 -17.50 -2.25
N LYS A 348 14.03 -18.37 -1.49
CA LYS A 348 12.73 -18.97 -1.85
C LYS A 348 11.64 -17.91 -2.10
N ALA A 349 11.68 -16.75 -1.44
CA ALA A 349 10.69 -15.68 -1.62
C ALA A 349 10.63 -15.18 -3.07
N SER A 350 11.78 -15.00 -3.72
CA SER A 350 11.83 -14.53 -5.10
C SER A 350 11.27 -15.56 -6.09
N TYR A 351 11.54 -16.85 -5.87
CA TYR A 351 10.97 -17.92 -6.71
C TYR A 351 9.46 -18.03 -6.54
N ALA A 352 8.94 -17.89 -5.30
CA ALA A 352 7.51 -17.88 -5.03
C ALA A 352 6.82 -16.70 -5.75
N ALA A 353 7.43 -15.50 -5.73
CA ALA A 353 6.91 -14.35 -6.46
C ALA A 353 6.82 -14.58 -7.97
N ILE A 354 7.84 -15.20 -8.59
CA ILE A 354 7.84 -15.51 -10.03
C ILE A 354 6.73 -16.52 -10.35
N LEU A 355 6.60 -17.61 -9.58
CA LEU A 355 5.60 -18.64 -9.83
C LEU A 355 4.17 -18.09 -9.73
N LEU A 356 3.89 -17.33 -8.67
CA LEU A 356 2.58 -16.70 -8.48
C LEU A 356 2.28 -15.67 -9.58
N HIS A 357 3.29 -14.90 -10.03
CA HIS A 357 3.12 -13.94 -11.11
C HIS A 357 2.84 -14.60 -12.46
N ILE A 358 3.51 -15.70 -12.78
CA ILE A 358 3.19 -16.47 -14.00
C ILE A 358 1.72 -16.94 -13.97
N THR A 359 1.27 -17.45 -12.81
CA THR A 359 -0.11 -17.91 -12.65
C THR A 359 -1.10 -16.74 -12.79
N GLU A 360 -0.79 -15.58 -12.21
CA GLU A 360 -1.55 -14.33 -12.34
C GLU A 360 -1.72 -13.94 -13.82
N VAL A 361 -0.62 -13.88 -14.58
CA VAL A 361 -0.63 -13.52 -16.00
C VAL A 361 -1.46 -14.51 -16.82
N LEU A 362 -1.33 -15.80 -16.56
CA LEU A 362 -2.13 -16.83 -17.24
C LEU A 362 -3.62 -16.66 -16.96
N CYS A 363 -4.02 -16.41 -15.72
CA CYS A 363 -5.42 -16.12 -15.38
C CYS A 363 -5.90 -14.85 -16.10
N GLY A 364 -5.11 -13.78 -16.08
CA GLY A 364 -5.43 -12.50 -16.72
C GLY A 364 -5.55 -12.60 -18.25
N MET A 365 -4.65 -13.32 -18.92
CA MET A 365 -4.74 -13.56 -20.35
C MET A 365 -6.00 -14.35 -20.68
N SER A 366 -6.31 -15.40 -19.91
CA SER A 366 -7.51 -16.23 -20.13
C SER A 366 -8.79 -15.41 -20.02
N MET A 367 -8.85 -14.40 -19.11
CA MET A 367 -10.02 -13.50 -18.98
C MET A 367 -10.35 -12.78 -20.28
N ALA A 368 -9.35 -12.42 -21.10
CA ALA A 368 -9.56 -11.69 -22.35
C ALA A 368 -10.34 -12.50 -23.41
N PHE A 369 -10.25 -13.82 -23.36
CA PHE A 369 -10.87 -14.73 -24.33
C PHE A 369 -12.25 -15.22 -23.89
N LEU A 370 -12.55 -15.19 -22.60
CA LEU A 370 -13.81 -15.72 -22.07
C LEU A 370 -14.97 -14.75 -22.27
N ARG A 371 -16.13 -15.35 -22.53
CA ARG A 371 -17.42 -14.64 -22.65
C ARG A 371 -18.45 -15.15 -21.63
N ASN A 372 -18.17 -16.28 -21.00
CA ASN A 372 -19.02 -16.84 -19.98
C ASN A 372 -18.82 -16.08 -18.66
N LYS A 373 -19.92 -15.62 -18.07
CA LYS A 373 -19.96 -14.83 -16.84
C LYS A 373 -19.28 -15.53 -15.64
N ILE A 374 -19.58 -16.81 -15.43
CA ILE A 374 -19.05 -17.57 -14.30
C ILE A 374 -17.54 -17.77 -14.45
N SER A 375 -17.10 -18.18 -15.64
CA SER A 375 -15.67 -18.36 -15.91
C SER A 375 -14.88 -17.06 -15.78
N PHE A 376 -15.45 -15.94 -16.25
CA PHE A 376 -14.87 -14.61 -16.07
C PHE A 376 -14.75 -14.25 -14.59
N LEU A 377 -15.80 -14.44 -13.78
CA LEU A 377 -15.79 -14.18 -12.34
C LEU A 377 -14.69 -14.98 -11.64
N VAL A 378 -14.64 -16.29 -11.90
CA VAL A 378 -13.67 -17.20 -11.26
C VAL A 378 -12.23 -16.80 -11.62
N LEU A 379 -11.92 -16.57 -12.91
CA LEU A 379 -10.57 -16.19 -13.30
C LEU A 379 -10.17 -14.80 -12.81
N THR A 380 -11.11 -13.85 -12.79
CA THR A 380 -10.84 -12.51 -12.26
C THR A 380 -10.55 -12.56 -10.75
N LEU A 381 -11.29 -13.41 -10.03
CA LEU A 381 -11.05 -13.65 -8.60
C LEU A 381 -9.63 -14.19 -8.35
N PHE A 382 -9.22 -15.22 -9.10
CA PHE A 382 -7.87 -15.78 -9.00
C PHE A 382 -6.80 -14.79 -9.44
N TYR A 383 -7.05 -13.99 -10.49
CA TYR A 383 -6.15 -12.92 -10.91
C TYR A 383 -5.85 -11.97 -9.75
N PHE A 384 -6.88 -11.41 -9.08
CA PHE A 384 -6.68 -10.49 -7.96
C PHE A 384 -6.10 -11.16 -6.71
N LEU A 385 -6.37 -12.44 -6.51
CA LEU A 385 -5.75 -13.23 -5.44
C LEU A 385 -4.23 -13.32 -5.65
N PHE A 386 -3.80 -13.73 -6.85
CA PHE A 386 -2.38 -13.87 -7.16
C PHE A 386 -1.68 -12.52 -7.24
N ASP A 387 -2.28 -11.49 -7.85
CA ASP A 387 -1.78 -10.11 -7.87
C ASP A 387 -1.46 -9.60 -6.46
N SER A 388 -2.41 -9.73 -5.53
CA SER A 388 -2.22 -9.30 -4.14
C SER A 388 -1.14 -10.11 -3.43
N SER A 389 -1.02 -11.40 -3.74
CA SER A 389 0.02 -12.27 -3.18
C SER A 389 1.40 -11.86 -3.67
N VAL A 390 1.56 -11.64 -4.96
CA VAL A 390 2.83 -11.20 -5.58
C VAL A 390 3.25 -9.84 -5.03
N ILE A 391 2.33 -8.87 -5.02
CA ILE A 391 2.59 -7.52 -4.48
C ILE A 391 3.06 -7.59 -3.03
N GLY A 392 2.46 -8.45 -2.21
CA GLY A 392 2.86 -8.66 -0.81
C GLY A 392 4.30 -9.14 -0.67
N ILE A 393 4.68 -10.19 -1.42
CA ILE A 393 6.04 -10.75 -1.40
C ILE A 393 7.06 -9.71 -1.92
N ILE A 394 6.76 -9.05 -3.05
CA ILE A 394 7.65 -8.05 -3.65
C ILE A 394 7.84 -6.84 -2.74
N ASN A 395 6.79 -6.38 -2.05
CA ASN A 395 6.92 -5.33 -1.04
C ASN A 395 7.83 -5.77 0.11
N GLY A 396 7.72 -7.02 0.59
CA GLY A 396 8.60 -7.57 1.61
C GLY A 396 10.06 -7.59 1.16
N ILE A 397 10.35 -8.06 -0.06
CA ILE A 397 11.69 -8.03 -0.66
C ILE A 397 12.21 -6.60 -0.79
N ASN A 398 11.37 -5.68 -1.27
CA ASN A 398 11.73 -4.28 -1.45
C ASN A 398 12.13 -3.61 -0.13
N ILE A 399 11.30 -3.76 0.92
CA ILE A 399 11.56 -3.19 2.24
C ILE A 399 12.81 -3.80 2.90
N SER A 400 13.04 -5.12 2.72
CA SER A 400 14.21 -5.81 3.29
C SER A 400 15.52 -5.46 2.58
N SER A 401 15.47 -4.90 1.37
CA SER A 401 16.64 -4.50 0.59
C SER A 401 17.17 -3.10 0.90
N VAL A 402 16.47 -2.34 1.74
CA VAL A 402 16.72 -0.92 2.00
C VAL A 402 17.02 -0.69 3.49
N ARG A 403 17.93 0.24 3.78
CA ARG A 403 18.25 0.64 5.16
C ARG A 403 17.02 1.25 5.87
N PRO A 404 16.86 1.06 7.18
CA PRO A 404 15.72 1.56 7.95
C PRO A 404 15.47 3.07 7.77
N GLU A 405 16.53 3.88 7.69
CA GLU A 405 16.47 5.34 7.65
C GLU A 405 15.81 5.89 6.37
N ILE A 406 15.97 5.17 5.24
CA ILE A 406 15.46 5.62 3.94
C ILE A 406 14.24 4.82 3.44
N LYS A 407 13.69 3.90 4.25
CA LYS A 407 12.50 3.09 3.88
C LYS A 407 11.29 3.96 3.52
N ALA A 408 11.03 5.01 4.29
CA ALA A 408 9.91 5.91 4.05
C ALA A 408 10.06 6.67 2.72
N THR A 409 11.28 7.16 2.42
CA THR A 409 11.63 7.80 1.15
C THR A 409 11.46 6.80 0.00
N GLY A 410 11.96 5.57 0.18
CA GLY A 410 11.81 4.49 -0.81
C GLY A 410 10.36 4.17 -1.14
N PHE A 411 9.50 4.09 -0.13
CA PHE A 411 8.06 3.85 -0.32
C PHE A 411 7.38 5.00 -1.09
N SER A 412 7.71 6.25 -0.77
CA SER A 412 7.17 7.44 -1.45
C SER A 412 7.57 7.48 -2.92
N ILE A 413 8.84 7.19 -3.23
CA ILE A 413 9.35 7.15 -4.59
C ILE A 413 8.75 5.98 -5.37
N ALA A 414 8.60 4.80 -4.75
CA ALA A 414 7.96 3.66 -5.36
C ALA A 414 6.50 3.97 -5.78
N ASN A 415 5.75 4.68 -4.94
CA ASN A 415 4.40 5.12 -5.27
C ASN A 415 4.39 6.15 -6.41
N LEU A 416 5.31 7.13 -6.39
CA LEU A 416 5.45 8.12 -7.44
C LEU A 416 5.69 7.44 -8.80
N VAL A 417 6.65 6.53 -8.87
CA VAL A 417 7.00 5.79 -10.09
C VAL A 417 5.84 4.92 -10.57
N THR A 418 5.15 4.24 -9.64
CA THR A 418 3.95 3.44 -9.94
C THR A 418 2.87 4.28 -10.63
N HIS A 419 2.62 5.49 -10.13
CA HIS A 419 1.60 6.35 -10.72
C HIS A 419 2.06 6.99 -12.03
N ALA A 420 3.33 7.33 -12.17
CA ALA A 420 3.88 7.94 -13.38
C ALA A 420 3.93 6.95 -14.56
N LEU A 421 4.46 5.75 -14.32
CA LEU A 421 4.74 4.81 -15.42
C LEU A 421 3.54 3.98 -15.86
N CYS A 422 2.67 3.57 -14.93
CA CYS A 422 1.65 2.58 -15.24
C CYS A 422 0.23 3.03 -14.91
N SER A 423 -0.06 3.47 -13.69
CA SER A 423 -1.41 3.87 -13.30
C SER A 423 -1.90 5.12 -14.03
N GLY A 424 -1.00 5.99 -14.47
CA GLY A 424 -1.32 7.15 -15.29
C GLY A 424 -1.66 6.75 -16.73
N PRO A 425 -0.70 6.23 -17.51
CA PRO A 425 -0.92 5.92 -18.94
C PRO A 425 -1.82 4.70 -19.18
N GLY A 426 -1.92 3.77 -18.23
CA GLY A 426 -2.64 2.50 -18.40
C GLY A 426 -4.08 2.65 -18.90
N PRO A 427 -4.96 3.45 -18.25
CA PRO A 427 -6.33 3.61 -18.70
C PRO A 427 -6.45 4.16 -20.12
N TYR A 428 -5.60 5.08 -20.52
CA TYR A 428 -5.57 5.63 -21.89
C TYR A 428 -5.12 4.59 -22.90
N LEU A 429 -4.04 3.87 -22.61
CA LEU A 429 -3.54 2.79 -23.48
C LEU A 429 -4.59 1.71 -23.72
N TYR A 430 -5.28 1.28 -22.66
CA TYR A 430 -6.40 0.36 -22.77
C TYR A 430 -7.46 0.90 -23.74
N GLY A 431 -7.89 2.16 -23.56
CA GLY A 431 -8.91 2.80 -24.38
C GLY A 431 -8.51 2.89 -25.85
N VAL A 432 -7.26 3.30 -26.14
CA VAL A 432 -6.71 3.39 -27.52
C VAL A 432 -6.73 2.03 -28.21
N VAL A 433 -6.27 0.99 -27.51
CA VAL A 433 -6.25 -0.37 -28.07
C VAL A 433 -7.68 -0.89 -28.27
N ASN A 434 -8.56 -0.63 -27.30
CA ASN A 434 -9.94 -1.08 -27.39
C ASN A 434 -10.68 -0.40 -28.55
N ASP A 435 -10.58 0.93 -28.71
CA ASP A 435 -11.19 1.65 -29.83
C ASP A 435 -10.70 1.17 -31.20
N LYS A 436 -9.42 0.84 -31.30
CA LYS A 436 -8.82 0.39 -32.58
C LYS A 436 -9.16 -1.04 -32.95
N TYR A 437 -9.30 -1.94 -31.97
CA TYR A 437 -9.34 -3.38 -32.21
C TYR A 437 -10.62 -4.07 -31.72
N LYS A 438 -11.55 -3.39 -31.05
CA LYS A 438 -12.78 -4.01 -30.48
C LYS A 438 -13.62 -4.73 -31.51
N ASP A 439 -13.68 -4.24 -32.75
CA ASP A 439 -14.46 -4.87 -33.83
C ASP A 439 -13.85 -6.21 -34.28
N ARG A 440 -12.52 -6.38 -34.12
CA ARG A 440 -11.81 -7.63 -34.41
C ARG A 440 -11.77 -8.56 -33.21
N PHE A 441 -11.54 -7.99 -32.02
CA PHE A 441 -11.42 -8.74 -30.80
C PHE A 441 -11.83 -7.88 -29.59
N MET A 442 -13.01 -8.13 -29.03
CA MET A 442 -13.59 -7.36 -27.91
C MET A 442 -12.75 -7.35 -26.64
N GLY A 443 -11.83 -8.32 -26.46
CA GLY A 443 -10.88 -8.40 -25.33
C GLY A 443 -9.54 -7.71 -25.57
N ALA A 444 -9.37 -6.95 -26.66
CA ALA A 444 -8.07 -6.41 -27.09
C ALA A 444 -7.41 -5.53 -26.01
N GLY A 445 -8.16 -4.61 -25.39
CA GLY A 445 -7.64 -3.76 -24.32
C GLY A 445 -7.17 -4.57 -23.11
N MET A 446 -7.95 -5.57 -22.67
CA MET A 446 -7.59 -6.46 -21.57
C MET A 446 -6.33 -7.26 -21.89
N LEU A 447 -6.28 -7.88 -23.08
CA LEU A 447 -5.15 -8.67 -23.53
C LEU A 447 -3.86 -7.84 -23.60
N CYS A 448 -3.93 -6.63 -24.15
CA CYS A 448 -2.80 -5.70 -24.17
C CYS A 448 -2.26 -5.40 -22.77
N MET A 449 -3.13 -5.15 -21.79
CA MET A 449 -2.72 -4.92 -20.40
C MET A 449 -2.03 -6.17 -19.81
N MET A 450 -2.52 -7.37 -20.13
CA MET A 450 -1.87 -8.61 -19.66
C MET A 450 -0.50 -8.83 -20.29
N PHE A 451 -0.28 -8.47 -21.55
CA PHE A 451 1.06 -8.50 -22.15
C PHE A 451 2.03 -7.52 -21.47
N ILE A 452 1.55 -6.33 -21.10
CA ILE A 452 2.38 -5.37 -20.35
C ILE A 452 2.64 -5.92 -18.93
N CYS A 453 1.67 -6.55 -18.27
CA CYS A 453 1.85 -7.21 -16.99
C CYS A 453 2.92 -8.31 -17.07
N ALA A 454 2.90 -9.10 -18.12
CA ALA A 454 3.87 -10.17 -18.36
C ALA A 454 5.33 -9.67 -18.44
N LEU A 455 5.59 -8.39 -18.78
CA LEU A 455 6.92 -7.79 -18.76
C LEU A 455 7.53 -7.74 -17.34
N ALA A 456 6.75 -7.89 -16.30
CA ALA A 456 7.28 -8.01 -14.94
C ALA A 456 7.98 -9.37 -14.71
N CYS A 457 7.65 -10.43 -15.46
CA CYS A 457 8.31 -11.73 -15.36
C CYS A 457 9.85 -11.65 -15.58
N PRO A 458 10.36 -11.15 -16.70
CA PRO A 458 11.80 -11.04 -16.91
C PRO A 458 12.46 -10.12 -15.87
N ILE A 459 11.76 -9.06 -15.41
CA ILE A 459 12.27 -8.18 -14.36
C ILE A 459 12.46 -8.95 -13.05
N PHE A 460 11.49 -9.75 -12.64
CA PHE A 460 11.58 -10.56 -11.42
C PHE A 460 12.62 -11.68 -11.54
N ILE A 461 12.80 -12.26 -12.73
CA ILE A 461 13.87 -13.25 -12.99
C ILE A 461 15.25 -12.59 -12.80
N ILE A 462 15.49 -11.45 -13.43
CA ILE A 462 16.75 -10.71 -13.31
C ILE A 462 17.00 -10.31 -11.84
N MET A 463 15.99 -9.76 -11.16
CA MET A 463 16.06 -9.43 -9.75
C MET A 463 16.45 -10.66 -8.90
N THR A 464 15.85 -11.81 -9.18
CA THR A 464 16.12 -13.06 -8.45
C THR A 464 17.56 -13.54 -8.64
N ILE A 465 18.09 -13.46 -9.87
CA ILE A 465 19.47 -13.83 -10.17
C ILE A 465 20.45 -12.93 -9.40
N ILE A 466 20.25 -11.61 -9.45
CA ILE A 466 21.12 -10.64 -8.75
C ILE A 466 21.03 -10.85 -7.25
N ARG A 467 19.81 -10.96 -6.71
CA ARG A 467 19.57 -11.17 -5.28
C ARG A 467 20.24 -12.44 -4.77
N ASN A 468 20.10 -13.55 -5.50
CA ASN A 468 20.72 -14.82 -5.10
C ASN A 468 22.25 -14.74 -5.10
N ARG A 469 22.86 -14.02 -6.05
CA ARG A 469 24.32 -13.79 -6.04
C ARG A 469 24.74 -13.02 -4.77
N ILE A 470 24.02 -11.97 -4.39
CA ILE A 470 24.31 -11.17 -3.20
C ILE A 470 24.11 -12.01 -1.92
N LEU A 471 23.05 -12.81 -1.83
CA LEU A 471 22.78 -13.67 -0.67
C LEU A 471 23.84 -14.76 -0.54
N ASN A 472 24.26 -15.39 -1.65
CA ASN A 472 25.34 -16.38 -1.64
C ASN A 472 26.67 -15.77 -1.16
N ALA A 473 27.00 -14.56 -1.59
CA ALA A 473 28.22 -13.86 -1.15
C ALA A 473 28.18 -13.58 0.35
N LYS A 474 27.04 -13.11 0.88
CA LYS A 474 26.85 -12.88 2.32
C LYS A 474 26.92 -14.19 3.15
N GLU A 475 26.38 -15.28 2.63
CA GLU A 475 26.45 -16.60 3.29
C GLU A 475 27.89 -17.11 3.37
N LYS A 476 28.69 -16.94 2.30
CA LYS A 476 30.12 -17.30 2.28
C LYS A 476 30.92 -16.45 3.28
N GLU A 477 30.74 -15.15 3.29
CA GLU A 477 31.41 -14.22 4.20
C GLU A 477 31.11 -14.58 5.68
N LYS A 478 29.86 -14.94 6.00
CA LYS A 478 29.49 -15.38 7.35
C LYS A 478 30.17 -16.70 7.72
N ALA A 479 30.22 -17.66 6.80
CA ALA A 479 30.89 -18.94 7.05
C ALA A 479 32.40 -18.75 7.28
N GLU A 480 33.06 -17.88 6.50
CA GLU A 480 34.49 -17.57 6.68
C GLU A 480 34.78 -16.90 8.04
N LYS A 481 33.90 -15.96 8.46
CA LYS A 481 34.03 -15.30 9.79
C LYS A 481 33.86 -16.30 10.94
N LEU A 482 32.95 -17.29 10.82
CA LEU A 482 32.77 -18.32 11.84
C LEU A 482 34.02 -19.24 11.93
N ILE A 483 34.56 -19.69 10.79
CA ILE A 483 35.78 -20.53 10.74
C ILE A 483 36.96 -19.79 11.36
N ASN A 484 37.12 -18.49 11.07
CA ASN A 484 38.22 -17.70 11.64
C ASN A 484 38.08 -17.53 13.16
N LYS A 485 36.83 -17.37 13.65
CA LYS A 485 36.56 -17.26 15.09
C LYS A 485 36.87 -18.57 15.83
N ASP A 486 36.44 -19.69 15.28
CA ASP A 486 36.73 -21.02 15.85
C ASP A 486 38.26 -21.32 15.88
N ASN A 487 38.99 -20.87 14.86
CA ASN A 487 40.45 -20.98 14.79
C ASN A 487 41.19 -20.05 15.80
N GLU A 488 40.62 -18.94 16.19
CA GLU A 488 41.16 -18.04 17.23
C GLU A 488 40.88 -18.59 18.63
N GLU A 489 39.68 -19.12 18.88
CA GLU A 489 39.30 -19.72 20.16
C GLU A 489 40.04 -21.08 20.42
N GLY A 490 40.42 -21.81 19.40
CA GLY A 490 41.21 -23.07 19.51
C GLY A 490 42.73 -22.83 19.71
N LYS A 491 43.19 -21.58 19.66
CA LYS A 491 44.60 -21.23 19.93
C LYS A 491 44.86 -20.67 21.33
N ASN A 492 43.82 -20.40 22.12
CA ASN A 492 43.90 -20.04 23.54
C ASN A 492 43.58 -21.24 24.45
#